data_ba5903500f9c54e968c8becafcc106bb
#
_entry.id   ba5903500f9c54e968c8becafcc106bb
#
_cell.length_a   1.000
_cell.length_b   1.000
_cell.length_c   1.000
_cell.angle_alpha   90.00
_cell.angle_beta   90.00
_cell.angle_gamma   90.00
#
_symmetry.space_group_name_H-M   'P 1'
#
loop_
_entity.id
_entity.type
_entity.pdbx_description
1 polymer ?
#
loop_
_entity_poly.entity_id
_entity_poly.type
_entity_poly.pdbx_seq_one_letter_code
_entity_poly.pdbx_strand_id
1 'polypeptide(L)'
;MEKPHLTRRSFVGMGVGALAVGAGVALGVTRCSAGDAEVPSEPKVGDAASGSGADAGSDAKVGGKLVMYTCCDEALINAFVPGFMQETGVVVDVVRKSAAECRDDVAAEVAAGRVIADVVWGGDEDWYAAGEACFEKYFSSENTGVLDECRNIGGYVTPATREVCAVAVNSAKAAELGVEISGYDDLLDERLAGLVAVADPQTDAAGKSSREAVHEVGNLLPAFVSTAEDGSVVPGGDAFLVAMDAQTGGNVRATSEDVLEDVLSGEAVAGLVYEQAAAAVADLTGEVEVVLPREGCLVVRGCTAIARGATNLAQARAWVDFACGENAQRAAAGKVRLRSVRDGIGEKDDFAKLVDKE
;
A
#
# COMPACT_ATOMS: atom_id res chain seq x y z
N MET A 1 -30.78 18.51 12.66
CA MET A 1 -30.35 17.21 12.08
C MET A 1 -29.19 16.75 12.94
N GLU A 2 -29.42 15.72 13.76
CA GLU A 2 -28.33 15.15 14.57
C GLU A 2 -27.33 14.48 13.63
N LYS A 3 -26.05 14.83 13.76
CA LYS A 3 -24.95 14.14 13.08
C LYS A 3 -24.78 12.75 13.70
N PRO A 4 -24.58 11.69 12.93
CA PRO A 4 -24.33 10.37 13.50
C PRO A 4 -23.00 10.35 14.24
N HIS A 5 -23.03 9.98 15.51
CA HIS A 5 -21.81 9.67 16.27
C HIS A 5 -21.25 8.34 15.78
N LEU A 6 -20.08 8.38 15.12
CA LEU A 6 -19.33 7.20 14.73
C LEU A 6 -18.61 6.63 15.97
N THR A 7 -18.88 5.38 16.29
CA THR A 7 -18.19 4.65 17.34
C THR A 7 -17.17 3.69 16.73
N ARG A 8 -16.18 3.19 17.50
CA ARG A 8 -15.16 2.20 17.06
C ARG A 8 -15.73 1.07 16.21
N ARG A 9 -16.95 0.61 16.50
CA ARG A 9 -17.64 -0.43 15.72
C ARG A 9 -18.17 0.08 14.36
N SER A 10 -18.38 1.37 14.19
CA SER A 10 -18.94 1.94 12.96
C SER A 10 -17.85 2.14 11.89
N PHE A 11 -16.61 2.39 12.30
CA PHE A 11 -15.48 2.58 11.37
C PHE A 11 -15.10 1.27 10.67
N VAL A 12 -15.07 0.16 11.40
CA VAL A 12 -14.81 -1.18 10.84
C VAL A 12 -15.97 -1.69 9.97
N GLY A 13 -17.18 -1.17 10.17
CA GLY A 13 -18.39 -1.64 9.45
C GLY A 13 -18.69 -0.91 8.13
N MET A 14 -18.04 0.21 7.82
CA MET A 14 -18.34 0.98 6.61
C MET A 14 -17.62 0.49 5.34
N GLY A 15 -16.66 -0.42 5.47
CA GLY A 15 -15.97 -1.06 4.33
C GLY A 15 -16.74 -2.21 3.68
N VAL A 16 -17.87 -2.67 4.24
CA VAL A 16 -18.60 -3.83 3.73
C VAL A 16 -19.98 -3.41 3.26
N GLY A 17 -20.05 -2.80 2.10
CA GLY A 17 -21.24 -2.74 1.27
C GLY A 17 -21.48 -4.11 0.62
N ALA A 18 -22.00 -5.07 1.37
CA ALA A 18 -22.34 -6.39 0.84
C ALA A 18 -23.52 -6.31 -0.12
N LEU A 19 -23.27 -6.51 -1.40
CA LEU A 19 -24.28 -6.97 -2.34
C LEU A 19 -24.48 -8.47 -2.15
N ALA A 20 -25.40 -8.84 -1.27
CA ALA A 20 -25.89 -10.20 -1.16
C ALA A 20 -26.83 -10.48 -2.35
N VAL A 21 -26.36 -11.17 -3.38
CA VAL A 21 -27.19 -11.89 -4.32
C VAL A 21 -27.23 -13.35 -3.90
N GLY A 22 -28.33 -13.75 -3.29
CA GLY A 22 -28.59 -15.13 -2.92
C GLY A 22 -28.84 -15.98 -4.16
N ALA A 23 -28.15 -17.12 -4.24
CA ALA A 23 -28.60 -18.29 -4.95
C ALA A 23 -28.19 -19.51 -4.13
N GLY A 24 -29.16 -20.10 -3.44
CA GLY A 24 -29.00 -21.37 -2.76
C GLY A 24 -28.84 -22.50 -3.78
N VAL A 25 -27.86 -23.37 -3.53
CA VAL A 25 -27.85 -24.72 -4.13
C VAL A 25 -27.57 -25.72 -3.01
N ALA A 26 -28.51 -26.64 -2.92
CA ALA A 26 -28.58 -27.71 -1.92
C ALA A 26 -27.43 -28.73 -2.09
N LEU A 27 -26.90 -29.19 -0.97
CA LEU A 27 -26.02 -30.34 -0.84
C LEU A 27 -26.79 -31.64 -1.14
N GLY A 28 -26.42 -32.29 -2.24
CA GLY A 28 -26.77 -33.67 -2.52
C GLY A 28 -25.54 -34.56 -2.39
N VAL A 29 -25.47 -35.35 -1.31
CA VAL A 29 -24.48 -36.40 -1.15
C VAL A 29 -24.98 -37.65 -1.85
N THR A 30 -24.26 -38.14 -2.86
CA THR A 30 -24.47 -39.47 -3.38
C THR A 30 -23.12 -40.21 -3.51
N ARG A 31 -22.97 -41.28 -2.73
CA ARG A 31 -21.93 -42.30 -2.88
C ARG A 31 -22.32 -43.23 -4.01
N CYS A 32 -21.38 -43.57 -4.90
CA CYS A 32 -21.30 -44.87 -5.62
C CYS A 32 -19.86 -45.04 -6.12
N SER A 33 -19.16 -45.96 -5.60
CA SER A 33 -18.82 -47.34 -6.05
C SER A 33 -17.88 -47.41 -7.26
N ALA A 34 -16.80 -48.15 -7.03
CA ALA A 34 -15.69 -48.46 -7.90
C ALA A 34 -16.09 -49.17 -9.23
N GLY A 35 -15.33 -48.88 -10.26
CA GLY A 35 -15.35 -49.62 -11.50
C GLY A 35 -14.04 -49.39 -12.26
N ASP A 36 -13.29 -50.48 -12.44
CA ASP A 36 -12.08 -50.61 -13.25
C ASP A 36 -12.36 -50.29 -14.71
N ALA A 37 -11.43 -49.62 -15.40
CA ALA A 37 -11.02 -50.01 -16.74
C ALA A 37 -10.07 -49.01 -17.44
N GLU A 38 -9.01 -49.55 -17.95
CA GLU A 38 -8.29 -49.30 -19.23
C GLU A 38 -7.53 -48.01 -19.45
N VAL A 39 -6.21 -48.20 -19.60
CA VAL A 39 -5.20 -47.31 -20.18
C VAL A 39 -5.35 -47.33 -21.69
N PRO A 40 -5.37 -46.19 -22.38
CA PRO A 40 -4.96 -46.11 -23.77
C PRO A 40 -3.67 -45.27 -23.94
N SER A 41 -2.84 -45.87 -24.76
CA SER A 41 -1.59 -45.52 -25.35
C SER A 41 -1.43 -44.10 -25.90
N GLU A 42 -0.14 -43.63 -25.86
CA GLU A 42 0.42 -42.42 -26.47
C GLU A 42 0.11 -42.28 -27.97
N PRO A 43 0.00 -41.06 -28.47
CA PRO A 43 0.29 -40.78 -29.87
C PRO A 43 1.53 -39.89 -30.06
N LYS A 44 2.22 -40.26 -31.11
CA LYS A 44 3.49 -39.84 -31.66
C LYS A 44 3.60 -38.34 -31.99
N VAL A 45 4.85 -37.87 -31.84
CA VAL A 45 5.42 -36.64 -32.39
C VAL A 45 5.12 -36.49 -33.90
N GLY A 46 4.65 -35.31 -34.28
CA GLY A 46 4.47 -34.88 -35.66
C GLY A 46 4.88 -33.42 -35.83
N ASP A 47 5.62 -33.16 -36.86
CA ASP A 47 6.44 -32.02 -37.22
C ASP A 47 5.76 -30.65 -37.37
N ALA A 48 6.61 -29.63 -37.30
CA ALA A 48 6.44 -28.22 -37.49
C ALA A 48 5.56 -27.80 -38.70
N ALA A 49 4.76 -26.75 -38.47
CA ALA A 49 4.37 -25.81 -39.50
C ALA A 49 4.30 -24.40 -38.94
N SER A 50 5.13 -23.56 -39.49
CA SER A 50 5.11 -22.11 -39.39
C SER A 50 3.80 -21.55 -39.97
N GLY A 51 3.09 -20.78 -39.21
CA GLY A 51 1.90 -20.03 -39.64
C GLY A 51 1.92 -18.63 -39.07
N SER A 52 2.20 -17.69 -39.95
CA SER A 52 2.13 -16.26 -39.73
C SER A 52 0.67 -15.81 -39.58
N GLY A 53 0.45 -14.88 -38.62
CA GLY A 53 -0.57 -13.86 -38.72
C GLY A 53 -1.98 -14.29 -38.40
N ALA A 54 -2.52 -13.69 -37.34
CA ALA A 54 -3.80 -13.00 -37.44
C ALA A 54 -4.08 -12.34 -36.10
N ASP A 55 -4.19 -11.05 -36.18
CA ASP A 55 -4.98 -10.21 -35.33
C ASP A 55 -6.32 -10.93 -34.98
N ALA A 56 -6.50 -11.21 -33.71
CA ALA A 56 -7.77 -11.61 -33.19
C ALA A 56 -7.92 -10.90 -31.86
N GLY A 57 -8.57 -9.74 -31.91
CA GLY A 57 -9.22 -9.15 -30.75
C GLY A 57 -10.13 -10.21 -30.13
N SER A 58 -9.67 -10.87 -29.08
CA SER A 58 -10.50 -11.71 -28.26
C SER A 58 -10.50 -11.10 -26.86
N ASP A 59 -11.63 -10.51 -26.48
CA ASP A 59 -12.01 -10.15 -25.11
C ASP A 59 -12.08 -11.38 -24.17
N ALA A 60 -11.19 -12.33 -24.33
CA ALA A 60 -11.12 -13.49 -23.45
C ALA A 60 -10.50 -13.08 -22.13
N LYS A 61 -11.36 -12.97 -21.10
CA LYS A 61 -10.90 -12.71 -19.73
C LYS A 61 -9.91 -13.78 -19.29
N VAL A 62 -8.88 -13.36 -18.53
CA VAL A 62 -7.85 -14.25 -18.00
C VAL A 62 -8.46 -15.35 -17.15
N GLY A 63 -9.46 -15.00 -16.29
CA GLY A 63 -10.14 -15.93 -15.39
C GLY A 63 -9.20 -16.61 -14.40
N GLY A 64 -9.72 -17.55 -13.65
CA GLY A 64 -8.93 -18.33 -12.67
C GLY A 64 -8.85 -17.69 -11.30
N LYS A 65 -7.80 -18.04 -10.54
CA LYS A 65 -7.60 -17.62 -9.14
C LYS A 65 -6.23 -16.98 -8.98
N LEU A 66 -6.12 -16.01 -8.06
CA LEU A 66 -4.88 -15.38 -7.62
C LEU A 66 -4.83 -15.34 -6.10
N VAL A 67 -3.75 -15.77 -5.49
CA VAL A 67 -3.49 -15.61 -4.06
C VAL A 67 -2.55 -14.42 -3.87
N MET A 68 -3.03 -13.41 -3.16
CA MET A 68 -2.32 -12.16 -2.92
C MET A 68 -1.97 -12.01 -1.44
N TYR A 69 -0.69 -11.93 -1.10
CA TYR A 69 -0.26 -11.45 0.21
C TYR A 69 -0.07 -9.93 0.14
N THR A 70 -0.65 -9.21 1.11
CA THR A 70 -0.58 -7.75 1.08
C THR A 70 -0.50 -7.14 2.47
N CYS A 71 0.31 -6.09 2.59
CA CYS A 71 0.35 -5.21 3.75
C CYS A 71 -0.31 -3.85 3.48
N CYS A 72 -0.96 -3.70 2.32
CA CYS A 72 -1.71 -2.48 2.01
C CYS A 72 -2.91 -2.31 2.94
N ASP A 73 -3.30 -1.06 3.15
CA ASP A 73 -4.52 -0.71 3.86
C ASP A 73 -5.78 -1.15 3.07
N GLU A 74 -6.92 -1.15 3.76
CA GLU A 74 -8.18 -1.57 3.17
C GLU A 74 -8.65 -0.64 2.05
N ALA A 75 -8.32 0.66 2.14
CA ALA A 75 -8.69 1.64 1.13
C ALA A 75 -8.01 1.36 -0.21
N LEU A 76 -6.71 1.05 -0.19
CA LEU A 76 -5.95 0.64 -1.38
C LEU A 76 -6.48 -0.69 -1.94
N ILE A 77 -6.70 -1.70 -1.11
CA ILE A 77 -7.25 -2.98 -1.54
C ILE A 77 -8.58 -2.78 -2.26
N ASN A 78 -9.48 -1.98 -1.69
CA ASN A 78 -10.79 -1.68 -2.27
C ASN A 78 -10.73 -0.79 -3.52
N ALA A 79 -9.65 -0.01 -3.69
CA ALA A 79 -9.45 0.78 -4.90
C ALA A 79 -9.03 -0.08 -6.10
N PHE A 80 -8.19 -1.10 -5.90
CA PHE A 80 -7.58 -1.89 -6.96
C PHE A 80 -8.27 -3.23 -7.22
N VAL A 81 -8.42 -4.07 -6.19
CA VAL A 81 -8.81 -5.48 -6.35
C VAL A 81 -10.16 -5.68 -7.04
N PRO A 82 -11.23 -4.95 -6.71
CA PRO A 82 -12.52 -5.12 -7.41
C PRO A 82 -12.43 -4.80 -8.90
N GLY A 83 -11.66 -3.76 -9.27
CA GLY A 83 -11.43 -3.39 -10.67
C GLY A 83 -10.70 -4.51 -11.43
N PHE A 84 -9.65 -5.06 -10.84
CA PHE A 84 -8.93 -6.20 -11.41
C PHE A 84 -9.83 -7.42 -11.64
N MET A 85 -10.60 -7.79 -10.62
CA MET A 85 -11.55 -8.91 -10.72
C MET A 85 -12.60 -8.67 -11.81
N GLN A 86 -13.11 -7.45 -11.93
CA GLN A 86 -14.10 -7.08 -12.96
C GLN A 86 -13.51 -7.14 -14.37
N GLU A 87 -12.30 -6.61 -14.55
CA GLU A 87 -11.65 -6.53 -15.86
C GLU A 87 -11.19 -7.91 -16.33
N THR A 88 -10.54 -8.68 -15.47
CA THR A 88 -9.88 -9.93 -15.83
C THR A 88 -10.73 -11.19 -15.62
N GLY A 89 -11.75 -11.12 -14.76
CA GLY A 89 -12.51 -12.29 -14.31
C GLY A 89 -11.76 -13.21 -13.34
N VAL A 90 -10.58 -12.78 -12.87
CA VAL A 90 -9.79 -13.51 -11.86
C VAL A 90 -10.44 -13.35 -10.49
N VAL A 91 -10.55 -14.43 -9.73
CA VAL A 91 -10.96 -14.39 -8.32
C VAL A 91 -9.71 -14.21 -7.46
N VAL A 92 -9.66 -13.11 -6.70
CA VAL A 92 -8.52 -12.81 -5.83
C VAL A 92 -8.80 -13.26 -4.40
N ASP A 93 -7.90 -14.07 -3.85
CA ASP A 93 -7.84 -14.44 -2.45
C ASP A 93 -6.84 -13.52 -1.75
N VAL A 94 -7.35 -12.50 -1.07
CA VAL A 94 -6.53 -11.48 -0.39
C VAL A 94 -6.20 -11.95 1.02
N VAL A 95 -4.92 -12.10 1.32
CA VAL A 95 -4.42 -12.44 2.65
C VAL A 95 -3.66 -11.24 3.19
N ARG A 96 -4.34 -10.46 4.03
CA ARG A 96 -3.74 -9.27 4.66
C ARG A 96 -2.83 -9.70 5.81
N LYS A 97 -1.60 -9.20 5.82
CA LYS A 97 -0.54 -9.47 6.80
C LYS A 97 0.29 -8.21 7.02
N SER A 98 1.10 -8.17 8.07
CA SER A 98 2.15 -7.16 8.18
C SER A 98 3.20 -7.33 7.08
N ALA A 99 3.97 -6.28 6.79
CA ALA A 99 5.05 -6.36 5.80
C ALA A 99 6.08 -7.44 6.16
N ALA A 100 6.42 -7.57 7.45
CA ALA A 100 7.33 -8.60 7.94
C ALA A 100 6.79 -10.02 7.69
N GLU A 101 5.51 -10.28 8.01
CA GLU A 101 4.88 -11.59 7.76
C GLU A 101 4.79 -11.90 6.27
N CYS A 102 4.48 -10.93 5.40
CA CYS A 102 4.49 -11.15 3.96
C CYS A 102 5.85 -11.63 3.47
N ARG A 103 6.94 -10.98 3.93
CA ARG A 103 8.31 -11.34 3.55
C ARG A 103 8.70 -12.71 4.05
N ASP A 104 8.49 -12.96 5.34
CA ASP A 104 8.96 -14.17 6.01
C ASP A 104 8.22 -15.40 5.47
N ASP A 105 6.92 -15.29 5.21
CA ASP A 105 6.13 -16.37 4.65
C ASP A 105 6.52 -16.68 3.20
N VAL A 106 6.65 -15.66 2.35
CA VAL A 106 7.11 -15.89 0.95
C VAL A 106 8.49 -16.51 0.92
N ALA A 107 9.42 -16.03 1.74
CA ALA A 107 10.77 -16.60 1.82
C ALA A 107 10.73 -18.08 2.27
N ALA A 108 9.94 -18.39 3.28
CA ALA A 108 9.76 -19.76 3.77
C ALA A 108 9.11 -20.68 2.72
N GLU A 109 8.08 -20.20 2.02
CA GLU A 109 7.38 -20.94 0.97
C GLU A 109 8.30 -21.26 -0.22
N VAL A 110 9.06 -20.25 -0.69
CA VAL A 110 10.04 -20.42 -1.78
C VAL A 110 11.15 -21.38 -1.37
N ALA A 111 11.68 -21.27 -0.15
CA ALA A 111 12.70 -22.17 0.36
C ALA A 111 12.18 -23.61 0.49
N ALA A 112 10.90 -23.80 0.86
CA ALA A 112 10.26 -25.10 0.93
C ALA A 112 9.86 -25.67 -0.43
N GLY A 113 9.95 -24.90 -1.52
CA GLY A 113 9.49 -25.31 -2.84
C GLY A 113 7.97 -25.50 -2.95
N ARG A 114 7.21 -24.90 -2.04
CA ARG A 114 5.74 -24.95 -2.01
C ARG A 114 5.18 -23.54 -1.79
N VAL A 115 5.01 -22.83 -2.89
CA VAL A 115 4.58 -21.45 -2.91
C VAL A 115 3.05 -21.38 -2.91
N ILE A 116 2.49 -20.61 -1.99
CA ILE A 116 1.05 -20.38 -1.82
C ILE A 116 0.69 -19.01 -2.43
N ALA A 117 1.48 -17.98 -2.11
CA ALA A 117 1.30 -16.67 -2.69
C ALA A 117 1.66 -16.64 -4.18
N ASP A 118 0.80 -16.07 -4.99
CA ASP A 118 1.13 -15.79 -6.39
C ASP A 118 1.79 -14.41 -6.54
N VAL A 119 1.30 -13.44 -5.77
CA VAL A 119 1.84 -12.09 -5.73
C VAL A 119 1.95 -11.58 -4.30
N VAL A 120 2.90 -10.68 -4.10
CA VAL A 120 2.99 -9.82 -2.92
C VAL A 120 2.72 -8.40 -3.36
N TRP A 121 1.93 -7.66 -2.59
CA TRP A 121 1.62 -6.26 -2.86
C TRP A 121 1.73 -5.41 -1.59
N GLY A 122 2.41 -4.27 -1.69
CA GLY A 122 2.76 -3.38 -0.58
C GLY A 122 4.21 -3.54 -0.15
N GLY A 123 4.70 -2.60 0.65
CA GLY A 123 6.12 -2.46 0.97
C GLY A 123 6.88 -1.70 -0.11
N ASP A 124 8.04 -1.18 0.28
CA ASP A 124 8.92 -0.35 -0.55
C ASP A 124 9.91 -1.19 -1.39
N GLU A 125 10.60 -0.55 -2.32
CA GLU A 125 11.58 -1.21 -3.20
C GLU A 125 12.72 -1.86 -2.43
N ASP A 126 13.23 -1.25 -1.35
CA ASP A 126 14.32 -1.80 -0.54
C ASP A 126 13.91 -3.12 0.13
N TRP A 127 12.64 -3.20 0.55
CA TRP A 127 12.07 -4.42 1.11
C TRP A 127 12.11 -5.59 0.10
N TYR A 128 11.78 -5.32 -1.17
CA TYR A 128 11.85 -6.33 -2.25
C TYR A 128 13.29 -6.63 -2.65
N ALA A 129 14.17 -5.63 -2.72
CA ALA A 129 15.57 -5.82 -3.06
C ALA A 129 16.27 -6.75 -2.05
N ALA A 130 15.97 -6.63 -0.76
CA ALA A 130 16.47 -7.53 0.27
C ALA A 130 16.03 -9.00 0.08
N GLY A 131 14.90 -9.22 -0.60
CA GLY A 131 14.31 -10.53 -0.87
C GLY A 131 14.27 -10.93 -2.34
N GLU A 132 15.04 -10.33 -3.24
CA GLU A 132 14.98 -10.51 -4.70
C GLU A 132 14.94 -11.98 -5.12
N ALA A 133 15.70 -12.85 -4.41
CA ALA A 133 15.71 -14.28 -4.66
C ALA A 133 14.33 -14.96 -4.53
N CYS A 134 13.38 -14.34 -3.86
CA CYS A 134 12.03 -14.87 -3.66
C CYS A 134 11.05 -14.48 -4.77
N PHE A 135 11.48 -13.66 -5.74
CA PHE A 135 10.58 -13.13 -6.76
C PHE A 135 10.92 -13.60 -8.16
N GLU A 136 9.88 -13.67 -8.99
CA GLU A 136 9.96 -14.03 -10.41
C GLU A 136 10.25 -12.78 -11.23
N LYS A 137 11.09 -12.92 -12.27
CA LYS A 137 11.40 -11.80 -13.15
C LYS A 137 10.28 -11.55 -14.14
N TYR A 138 9.69 -10.36 -14.09
CA TYR A 138 8.66 -9.93 -15.01
C TYR A 138 8.71 -8.42 -15.27
N PHE A 139 8.67 -8.02 -16.53
CA PHE A 139 8.47 -6.62 -16.93
C PHE A 139 7.06 -6.44 -17.42
N SER A 140 6.31 -5.58 -16.78
CA SER A 140 4.96 -5.23 -17.21
C SER A 140 4.96 -4.63 -18.61
N SER A 141 3.94 -4.95 -19.41
CA SER A 141 3.66 -4.27 -20.67
C SER A 141 3.41 -2.77 -20.50
N GLU A 142 2.98 -2.36 -19.30
CA GLU A 142 2.69 -0.98 -18.90
C GLU A 142 3.93 -0.18 -18.45
N ASN A 143 5.10 -0.83 -18.31
CA ASN A 143 6.31 -0.25 -17.72
C ASN A 143 6.82 1.02 -18.44
N THR A 144 6.52 1.18 -19.73
CA THR A 144 6.91 2.38 -20.49
C THR A 144 5.97 3.56 -20.27
N GLY A 145 4.78 3.34 -19.72
CA GLY A 145 3.77 4.36 -19.47
C GLY A 145 3.81 4.95 -18.06
N VAL A 146 4.70 4.45 -17.20
CA VAL A 146 4.88 4.97 -15.84
C VAL A 146 5.96 6.06 -15.80
N LEU A 147 5.97 6.85 -14.73
CA LEU A 147 7.01 7.83 -14.43
C LEU A 147 8.39 7.17 -14.41
N ASP A 148 9.44 7.90 -14.76
CA ASP A 148 10.80 7.37 -14.86
C ASP A 148 11.26 6.77 -13.51
N GLU A 149 10.96 7.44 -12.41
CA GLU A 149 11.25 6.97 -11.04
C GLU A 149 10.41 5.76 -10.60
N CYS A 150 9.34 5.43 -11.32
CA CYS A 150 8.48 4.28 -11.06
C CYS A 150 8.73 3.10 -12.01
N ARG A 151 9.75 3.17 -12.88
CA ARG A 151 10.05 2.10 -13.82
C ARG A 151 10.68 0.90 -13.13
N ASN A 152 10.13 -0.27 -13.39
CA ASN A 152 10.78 -1.52 -13.05
C ASN A 152 12.00 -1.72 -13.94
N ILE A 153 13.20 -1.56 -13.38
CA ILE A 153 14.49 -1.69 -14.11
C ILE A 153 15.05 -3.11 -13.94
N GLY A 154 14.96 -3.67 -12.74
CA GLY A 154 15.51 -5.00 -12.40
C GLY A 154 14.66 -6.17 -12.87
N GLY A 155 13.37 -5.95 -13.05
CA GLY A 155 12.39 -6.97 -13.46
C GLY A 155 11.74 -7.72 -12.31
N TYR A 156 12.18 -7.55 -11.07
CA TYR A 156 11.67 -8.33 -9.93
C TYR A 156 10.59 -7.60 -9.14
N VAL A 157 10.52 -6.29 -9.25
CA VAL A 157 9.59 -5.45 -8.50
C VAL A 157 9.00 -4.38 -9.40
N THR A 158 7.70 -4.11 -9.25
CA THR A 158 6.99 -3.11 -10.02
C THR A 158 6.31 -2.13 -9.07
N PRO A 159 6.69 -0.84 -9.06
CA PRO A 159 5.96 0.19 -8.36
C PRO A 159 4.51 0.27 -8.85
N ALA A 160 3.56 0.22 -7.92
CA ALA A 160 2.13 0.22 -8.19
C ALA A 160 1.41 1.40 -7.52
N THR A 161 2.01 1.97 -6.46
CA THR A 161 1.47 3.12 -5.73
C THR A 161 2.57 4.14 -5.44
N ARG A 162 2.17 5.39 -5.21
CA ARG A 162 3.01 6.45 -4.64
C ARG A 162 2.28 7.00 -3.43
N GLU A 163 2.81 6.74 -2.26
CA GLU A 163 2.22 7.05 -0.98
C GLU A 163 2.99 8.20 -0.34
N VAL A 164 2.29 9.27 0.02
CA VAL A 164 2.90 10.50 0.52
C VAL A 164 2.71 10.56 2.03
N CYS A 165 3.80 10.71 2.79
CA CYS A 165 3.71 10.94 4.22
C CYS A 165 3.12 12.32 4.50
N ALA A 166 2.07 12.37 5.30
CA ALA A 166 1.29 13.55 5.63
C ALA A 166 0.96 13.61 7.13
N VAL A 167 0.41 14.72 7.55
CA VAL A 167 -0.13 14.90 8.90
C VAL A 167 -1.64 15.00 8.80
N ALA A 168 -2.36 14.10 9.47
CA ALA A 168 -3.79 14.24 9.71
C ALA A 168 -4.00 15.12 10.94
N VAL A 169 -4.86 16.14 10.86
CA VAL A 169 -5.10 17.12 11.93
C VAL A 169 -6.59 17.19 12.26
N ASN A 170 -6.95 17.09 13.53
CA ASN A 170 -8.27 17.45 14.00
C ASN A 170 -8.35 18.98 14.11
N SER A 171 -8.92 19.65 13.10
CA SER A 171 -8.95 21.10 13.00
C SER A 171 -9.68 21.78 14.18
N ALA A 172 -10.73 21.14 14.71
CA ALA A 172 -11.47 21.67 15.84
C ALA A 172 -10.62 21.67 17.11
N LYS A 173 -9.90 20.57 17.37
CA LYS A 173 -9.01 20.46 18.53
C LYS A 173 -7.78 21.36 18.41
N ALA A 174 -7.19 21.48 17.24
CA ALA A 174 -6.09 22.40 16.98
C ALA A 174 -6.52 23.85 17.27
N ALA A 175 -7.71 24.24 16.80
CA ALA A 175 -8.28 25.57 17.08
C ALA A 175 -8.58 25.79 18.57
N GLU A 176 -9.10 24.79 19.31
CA GLU A 176 -9.32 24.86 20.76
C GLU A 176 -8.02 25.15 21.51
N LEU A 177 -6.91 24.53 21.10
CA LEU A 177 -5.58 24.75 21.67
C LEU A 177 -4.88 25.98 21.16
N GLY A 178 -5.39 26.62 20.09
CA GLY A 178 -4.79 27.77 19.45
C GLY A 178 -3.46 27.41 18.75
N VAL A 179 -3.33 26.18 18.24
CA VAL A 179 -2.17 25.72 17.46
C VAL A 179 -2.51 25.71 15.99
N GLU A 180 -1.51 26.03 15.16
CA GLU A 180 -1.55 25.90 13.70
C GLU A 180 -0.46 24.89 13.31
N ILE A 181 -0.85 23.86 12.54
CA ILE A 181 0.05 22.79 12.12
C ILE A 181 0.16 22.87 10.61
N SER A 182 1.36 23.18 10.12
CA SER A 182 1.70 23.27 8.70
C SER A 182 2.97 22.49 8.34
N GLY A 183 3.64 21.92 9.33
CA GLY A 183 4.84 21.14 9.15
C GLY A 183 5.14 20.25 10.37
N TYR A 184 6.21 19.46 10.25
CA TYR A 184 6.61 18.53 11.29
C TYR A 184 7.12 19.20 12.56
N ASP A 185 7.83 20.37 12.44
CA ASP A 185 8.34 21.08 13.59
C ASP A 185 7.23 21.72 14.45
N ASP A 186 6.07 22.07 13.87
CA ASP A 186 4.91 22.52 14.62
C ASP A 186 4.37 21.46 15.58
N LEU A 187 4.60 20.17 15.29
CA LEU A 187 4.20 19.07 16.16
C LEU A 187 4.93 19.06 17.49
N LEU A 188 6.06 19.78 17.62
CA LEU A 188 6.79 19.94 18.87
C LEU A 188 6.27 21.05 19.78
N ASP A 189 5.17 21.73 19.40
CA ASP A 189 4.52 22.70 20.29
C ASP A 189 4.14 22.03 21.62
N GLU A 190 4.48 22.65 22.76
CA GLU A 190 4.25 22.10 24.10
C GLU A 190 2.77 21.79 24.37
N ARG A 191 1.83 22.49 23.70
CA ARG A 191 0.39 22.28 23.80
C ARG A 191 -0.07 20.98 23.18
N LEU A 192 0.76 20.37 22.31
CA LEU A 192 0.51 19.09 21.66
C LEU A 192 1.15 17.90 22.40
N ALA A 193 1.80 18.12 23.54
CA ALA A 193 2.45 17.03 24.28
C ALA A 193 1.47 15.91 24.63
N GLY A 194 1.74 14.68 24.17
CA GLY A 194 0.89 13.51 24.31
C GLY A 194 -0.36 13.48 23.39
N LEU A 195 -0.51 14.48 22.51
CA LEU A 195 -1.64 14.60 21.59
C LEU A 195 -1.25 14.38 20.11
N VAL A 196 -0.02 13.91 19.87
CA VAL A 196 0.46 13.46 18.56
C VAL A 196 0.49 11.94 18.55
N ALA A 197 -0.24 11.32 17.63
CA ALA A 197 -0.30 9.87 17.47
C ALA A 197 0.57 9.41 16.28
N VAL A 198 1.24 8.26 16.43
CA VAL A 198 2.04 7.63 15.39
C VAL A 198 1.77 6.13 15.37
N ALA A 199 1.89 5.49 14.22
CA ALA A 199 1.83 4.03 14.14
C ALA A 199 3.20 3.40 14.45
N ASP A 200 3.19 2.16 14.94
CA ASP A 200 4.41 1.41 15.25
C ASP A 200 5.20 1.11 13.96
N PRO A 201 6.43 1.63 13.82
CA PRO A 201 7.24 1.45 12.62
C PRO A 201 7.68 0.00 12.38
N GLN A 202 7.50 -0.90 13.34
CA GLN A 202 7.83 -2.32 13.20
C GLN A 202 6.69 -3.13 12.58
N THR A 203 5.46 -2.67 12.73
CA THR A 203 4.26 -3.41 12.30
C THR A 203 3.48 -2.72 11.20
N ASP A 204 3.62 -1.40 11.07
CA ASP A 204 2.86 -0.56 10.13
C ASP A 204 3.76 0.15 9.12
N ALA A 205 3.41 0.08 7.83
CA ALA A 205 4.20 0.66 6.75
C ALA A 205 4.21 2.19 6.78
N ALA A 206 3.06 2.83 7.08
CA ALA A 206 2.98 4.28 7.22
C ALA A 206 3.73 4.75 8.47
N GLY A 207 3.73 3.97 9.55
CA GLY A 207 4.53 4.22 10.74
C GLY A 207 6.02 4.22 10.45
N LYS A 208 6.51 3.22 9.70
CA LYS A 208 7.92 3.16 9.24
C LYS A 208 8.27 4.39 8.41
N SER A 209 7.47 4.70 7.40
CA SER A 209 7.73 5.82 6.48
C SER A 209 7.62 7.18 7.16
N SER A 210 6.67 7.35 8.07
CA SER A 210 6.53 8.57 8.86
C SER A 210 7.74 8.81 9.76
N ARG A 211 8.28 7.74 10.37
CA ARG A 211 9.51 7.84 11.17
C ARG A 211 10.70 8.22 10.31
N GLU A 212 10.82 7.68 9.10
CA GLU A 212 11.85 8.07 8.13
C GLU A 212 11.69 9.55 7.72
N ALA A 213 10.46 9.99 7.42
CA ALA A 213 10.18 11.39 7.10
C ALA A 213 10.59 12.35 8.22
N VAL A 214 10.26 12.01 9.48
CA VAL A 214 10.66 12.78 10.66
C VAL A 214 12.18 12.87 10.76
N HIS A 215 12.90 11.76 10.56
CA HIS A 215 14.36 11.75 10.57
C HIS A 215 14.95 12.68 9.49
N GLU A 216 14.47 12.57 8.25
CA GLU A 216 14.97 13.40 7.14
C GLU A 216 14.69 14.91 7.38
N VAL A 217 13.51 15.23 7.91
CA VAL A 217 13.19 16.62 8.31
C VAL A 217 14.15 17.14 9.36
N GLY A 218 14.49 16.32 10.37
CA GLY A 218 15.45 16.70 11.40
C GLY A 218 16.82 17.08 10.83
N ASN A 219 17.25 16.45 9.75
CA ASN A 219 18.49 16.79 9.04
C ASN A 219 18.41 18.16 8.33
N LEU A 220 17.23 18.66 8.04
CA LEU A 220 16.99 19.94 7.39
C LEU A 220 16.75 21.09 8.38
N LEU A 221 16.34 20.78 9.61
CA LEU A 221 15.99 21.77 10.62
C LEU A 221 17.23 22.30 11.35
N PRO A 222 17.60 23.60 11.20
CA PRO A 222 18.82 24.17 11.82
C PRO A 222 18.84 24.04 13.34
N ALA A 223 17.69 23.96 14.00
CA ALA A 223 17.58 23.82 15.45
C ALA A 223 18.12 22.47 15.98
N PHE A 224 18.18 21.45 15.11
CA PHE A 224 18.61 20.09 15.45
C PHE A 224 19.99 19.75 14.86
N VAL A 225 20.42 20.44 13.82
CA VAL A 225 21.77 20.28 13.24
C VAL A 225 22.79 20.93 14.16
N SER A 226 23.87 20.23 14.46
CA SER A 226 24.95 20.73 15.32
C SER A 226 26.32 20.56 14.66
N THR A 227 27.37 21.07 15.30
CA THR A 227 28.77 20.94 14.85
C THR A 227 29.58 20.21 15.91
N ALA A 228 30.25 19.12 15.52
CA ALA A 228 31.13 18.38 16.40
C ALA A 228 32.43 19.16 16.71
N GLU A 229 33.22 18.69 17.70
CA GLU A 229 34.48 19.32 18.11
C GLU A 229 35.54 19.39 16.98
N ASP A 230 35.47 18.44 16.04
CA ASP A 230 36.37 18.39 14.86
C ASP A 230 35.90 19.28 13.70
N GLY A 231 34.79 20.02 13.87
CA GLY A 231 34.20 20.90 12.87
C GLY A 231 33.29 20.20 11.87
N SER A 232 33.05 18.90 11.99
CA SER A 232 32.10 18.20 11.15
C SER A 232 30.65 18.54 11.52
N VAL A 233 29.75 18.51 10.51
CA VAL A 233 28.31 18.69 10.72
C VAL A 233 27.75 17.40 11.28
N VAL A 234 26.99 17.51 12.38
CA VAL A 234 26.20 16.40 12.94
C VAL A 234 24.76 16.58 12.48
N PRO A 235 24.25 15.65 11.66
CA PRO A 235 22.86 15.69 11.20
C PRO A 235 21.88 15.66 12.38
N GLY A 236 20.74 16.34 12.21
CA GLY A 236 19.75 16.52 13.26
C GLY A 236 18.67 15.42 13.34
N GLY A 237 18.68 14.44 12.44
CA GLY A 237 17.60 13.46 12.29
C GLY A 237 17.31 12.68 13.57
N ASP A 238 18.36 12.10 14.19
CA ASP A 238 18.19 11.35 15.45
C ASP A 238 17.70 12.24 16.60
N ALA A 239 18.20 13.48 16.67
CA ALA A 239 17.78 14.42 17.72
C ALA A 239 16.30 14.81 17.57
N PHE A 240 15.85 15.03 16.33
CA PHE A 240 14.45 15.33 16.04
C PHE A 240 13.54 14.12 16.30
N LEU A 241 13.96 12.90 15.94
CA LEU A 241 13.24 11.68 16.30
C LEU A 241 13.05 11.54 17.82
N VAL A 242 14.11 11.78 18.61
CA VAL A 242 14.01 11.74 20.07
C VAL A 242 13.01 12.79 20.59
N ALA A 243 13.01 13.99 20.01
CA ALA A 243 12.05 15.03 20.38
C ALA A 243 10.60 14.61 20.02
N MET A 244 10.39 14.04 18.84
CA MET A 244 9.08 13.53 18.40
C MET A 244 8.61 12.36 19.27
N ASP A 245 9.48 11.40 19.58
CA ASP A 245 9.15 10.28 20.48
C ASP A 245 8.74 10.79 21.88
N ALA A 246 9.40 11.82 22.39
CA ALA A 246 9.01 12.47 23.64
C ALA A 246 7.66 13.19 23.53
N GLN A 247 7.42 13.87 22.39
CA GLN A 247 6.20 14.62 22.11
C GLN A 247 4.96 13.73 22.01
N THR A 248 5.09 12.52 21.44
CA THR A 248 4.00 11.55 21.40
C THR A 248 3.56 11.10 22.80
N GLY A 249 4.43 11.19 23.82
CA GLY A 249 4.12 10.76 25.18
C GLY A 249 3.76 9.27 25.27
N GLY A 250 4.18 8.46 24.32
CA GLY A 250 3.85 7.03 24.19
C GLY A 250 2.55 6.76 23.43
N ASN A 251 1.98 7.75 22.75
CA ASN A 251 0.81 7.58 21.89
C ASN A 251 1.20 6.89 20.56
N VAL A 252 1.67 5.63 20.69
CA VAL A 252 2.03 4.75 19.58
C VAL A 252 0.93 3.71 19.41
N ARG A 253 0.39 3.61 18.19
CA ARG A 253 -0.71 2.72 17.82
C ARG A 253 -0.20 1.54 17.00
N ALA A 254 -0.96 0.45 17.00
CA ALA A 254 -0.58 -0.74 16.23
C ALA A 254 -0.65 -0.49 14.71
N THR A 255 -1.59 0.35 14.27
CA THR A 255 -1.84 0.64 12.86
C THR A 255 -2.09 2.13 12.60
N SER A 256 -1.90 2.57 11.37
CA SER A 256 -2.25 3.92 10.92
C SER A 256 -3.76 4.18 10.92
N GLU A 257 -4.58 3.13 10.79
CA GLU A 257 -6.03 3.25 10.97
C GLU A 257 -6.39 3.65 12.41
N ASP A 258 -5.72 3.06 13.42
CA ASP A 258 -5.91 3.44 14.84
C ASP A 258 -5.46 4.90 15.10
N VAL A 259 -4.38 5.35 14.42
CA VAL A 259 -3.93 6.76 14.49
C VAL A 259 -5.02 7.68 13.96
N LEU A 260 -5.62 7.36 12.82
CA LEU A 260 -6.72 8.16 12.23
C LEU A 260 -7.96 8.15 13.11
N GLU A 261 -8.26 7.02 13.79
CA GLU A 261 -9.37 6.95 14.75
C GLU A 261 -9.15 7.90 15.95
N ASP A 262 -7.91 7.95 16.48
CA ASP A 262 -7.57 8.87 17.56
C ASP A 262 -7.69 10.34 17.13
N VAL A 263 -7.23 10.68 15.92
CA VAL A 263 -7.36 12.04 15.38
C VAL A 263 -8.83 12.39 15.16
N LEU A 264 -9.62 11.48 14.58
CA LEU A 264 -11.04 11.71 14.33
C LEU A 264 -11.84 11.87 15.64
N SER A 265 -11.56 11.04 16.65
CA SER A 265 -12.23 11.14 17.96
C SER A 265 -11.77 12.34 18.80
N GLY A 266 -10.62 12.94 18.45
CA GLY A 266 -9.97 14.00 19.20
C GLY A 266 -9.19 13.49 20.42
N GLU A 267 -8.91 12.19 20.52
CA GLU A 267 -7.94 11.62 21.47
C GLU A 267 -6.52 12.07 21.11
N ALA A 268 -6.24 12.29 19.79
CA ALA A 268 -5.08 13.00 19.29
C ALA A 268 -5.50 14.26 18.53
N VAL A 269 -4.63 15.28 18.51
CA VAL A 269 -4.80 16.48 17.69
C VAL A 269 -4.20 16.27 16.30
N ALA A 270 -3.09 15.55 16.23
CA ALA A 270 -2.40 15.25 14.98
C ALA A 270 -1.94 13.80 14.94
N GLY A 271 -1.84 13.25 13.73
CA GLY A 271 -1.35 11.90 13.49
C GLY A 271 -0.51 11.81 12.23
N LEU A 272 0.59 11.04 12.27
CA LEU A 272 1.43 10.81 11.11
C LEU A 272 0.91 9.59 10.34
N VAL A 273 0.53 9.79 9.08
CA VAL A 273 -0.12 8.79 8.23
C VAL A 273 0.19 9.06 6.75
N TYR A 274 -0.27 8.20 5.87
CA TYR A 274 -0.27 8.50 4.43
C TYR A 274 -1.43 9.44 4.03
N GLU A 275 -1.16 10.31 3.05
CA GLU A 275 -2.11 11.29 2.50
C GLU A 275 -3.45 10.66 2.10
N GLN A 276 -3.43 9.54 1.35
CA GLN A 276 -4.64 8.89 0.86
C GLN A 276 -5.53 8.37 2.01
N ALA A 277 -4.93 7.89 3.09
CA ALA A 277 -5.68 7.39 4.24
C ALA A 277 -6.34 8.56 5.01
N ALA A 278 -5.60 9.65 5.24
CA ALA A 278 -6.14 10.86 5.86
C ALA A 278 -7.22 11.52 4.99
N ALA A 279 -7.00 11.59 3.67
CA ALA A 279 -7.95 12.18 2.73
C ALA A 279 -9.27 11.41 2.69
N ALA A 280 -9.23 10.08 2.75
CA ALA A 280 -10.45 9.27 2.81
C ALA A 280 -11.31 9.60 4.05
N VAL A 281 -10.67 9.81 5.21
CA VAL A 281 -11.37 10.22 6.45
C VAL A 281 -11.88 11.66 6.34
N ALA A 282 -11.05 12.57 5.81
CA ALA A 282 -11.42 13.96 5.60
C ALA A 282 -12.65 14.13 4.70
N ASP A 283 -12.71 13.39 3.59
CA ASP A 283 -13.84 13.42 2.65
C ASP A 283 -15.14 12.89 3.26
N LEU A 284 -15.05 11.90 4.13
CA LEU A 284 -16.22 11.31 4.78
C LEU A 284 -16.77 12.17 5.93
N THR A 285 -15.90 12.80 6.70
CA THR A 285 -16.28 13.43 7.97
C THR A 285 -16.25 14.95 7.93
N GLY A 286 -15.32 15.53 7.20
CA GLY A 286 -15.02 16.96 7.21
C GLY A 286 -14.45 17.46 8.55
N GLU A 287 -13.97 16.57 9.40
CA GLU A 287 -13.43 16.86 10.74
C GLU A 287 -11.90 16.76 10.79
N VAL A 288 -11.31 16.10 9.80
CA VAL A 288 -9.87 15.93 9.64
C VAL A 288 -9.38 16.78 8.48
N GLU A 289 -8.28 17.48 8.69
CA GLU A 289 -7.52 18.18 7.67
C GLU A 289 -6.28 17.36 7.30
N VAL A 290 -5.93 17.34 6.02
CA VAL A 290 -4.70 16.71 5.52
C VAL A 290 -3.68 17.82 5.30
N VAL A 291 -2.59 17.77 6.05
CA VAL A 291 -1.47 18.71 5.94
C VAL A 291 -0.31 18.01 5.24
N LEU A 292 0.10 18.56 4.10
CA LEU A 292 1.37 18.23 3.45
C LEU A 292 2.45 19.13 4.07
N PRO A 293 3.41 18.56 4.81
CA PRO A 293 4.35 19.35 5.60
C PRO A 293 5.19 20.29 4.74
N ARG A 294 5.35 21.55 5.21
CA ARG A 294 6.09 22.59 4.51
C ARG A 294 7.58 22.30 4.33
N GLU A 295 8.16 21.48 5.18
CA GLU A 295 9.56 21.06 5.09
C GLU A 295 9.77 20.09 3.93
N GLY A 296 8.70 19.46 3.46
CA GLY A 296 8.65 18.49 2.39
C GLY A 296 8.01 17.17 2.81
N CYS A 297 7.63 16.38 1.82
CA CYS A 297 7.01 15.08 2.01
C CYS A 297 7.92 13.95 1.56
N LEU A 298 7.97 12.87 2.33
CA LEU A 298 8.53 11.62 1.86
C LEU A 298 7.49 10.94 0.95
N VAL A 299 7.92 10.55 -0.25
CA VAL A 299 7.12 9.77 -1.19
C VAL A 299 7.65 8.34 -1.22
N VAL A 300 6.79 7.40 -0.85
CA VAL A 300 7.11 5.98 -0.85
C VAL A 300 6.49 5.33 -2.07
N ARG A 301 7.28 4.54 -2.80
CA ARG A 301 6.76 3.71 -3.89
C ARG A 301 6.33 2.38 -3.32
N GLY A 302 5.02 2.18 -3.17
CA GLY A 302 4.45 0.89 -2.82
C GLY A 302 4.49 -0.04 -4.01
N CYS A 303 5.05 -1.23 -3.82
CA CYS A 303 5.41 -2.11 -4.91
C CYS A 303 4.61 -3.41 -4.92
N THR A 304 4.67 -4.12 -6.05
CA THR A 304 4.16 -5.49 -6.19
C THR A 304 5.18 -6.35 -6.92
N ALA A 305 5.20 -7.64 -6.58
CA ALA A 305 6.06 -8.63 -7.21
C ALA A 305 5.38 -9.99 -7.31
N ILE A 306 5.81 -10.79 -8.28
CA ILE A 306 5.36 -12.17 -8.47
C ILE A 306 6.24 -13.09 -7.63
N ALA A 307 5.64 -13.92 -6.79
CA ALA A 307 6.39 -14.90 -6.00
C ALA A 307 7.06 -15.94 -6.91
N ARG A 308 8.33 -16.27 -6.63
CA ARG A 308 9.05 -17.28 -7.41
C ARG A 308 8.43 -18.65 -7.21
N GLY A 309 7.95 -19.26 -8.30
CA GLY A 309 7.24 -20.52 -8.28
C GLY A 309 5.73 -20.35 -8.06
N ALA A 310 5.19 -19.16 -8.27
CA ALA A 310 3.75 -18.90 -8.28
C ALA A 310 2.99 -19.89 -9.16
N THR A 311 1.91 -20.44 -8.63
CA THR A 311 1.13 -21.46 -9.34
C THR A 311 0.25 -20.85 -10.43
N ASN A 312 -0.25 -19.62 -10.19
CA ASN A 312 -1.14 -18.92 -11.11
C ASN A 312 -0.41 -17.78 -11.84
N LEU A 313 0.68 -18.14 -12.55
CA LEU A 313 1.62 -17.16 -13.14
C LEU A 313 0.95 -16.22 -14.15
N ALA A 314 -0.02 -16.69 -14.95
CA ALA A 314 -0.73 -15.83 -15.91
C ALA A 314 -1.57 -14.76 -15.19
N GLN A 315 -2.23 -15.12 -14.10
CA GLN A 315 -3.01 -14.22 -13.27
C GLN A 315 -2.11 -13.23 -12.50
N ALA A 316 -0.96 -13.72 -12.02
CA ALA A 316 0.04 -12.89 -11.35
C ALA A 316 0.61 -11.81 -12.30
N ARG A 317 0.92 -12.16 -13.54
CA ARG A 317 1.36 -11.20 -14.56
C ARG A 317 0.26 -10.19 -14.90
N ALA A 318 -0.97 -10.68 -15.08
CA ALA A 318 -2.12 -9.80 -15.32
C ALA A 318 -2.36 -8.82 -14.16
N TRP A 319 -2.11 -9.23 -12.91
CA TRP A 319 -2.16 -8.33 -11.76
C TRP A 319 -1.10 -7.24 -11.85
N VAL A 320 0.15 -7.59 -12.14
CA VAL A 320 1.25 -6.61 -12.25
C VAL A 320 0.98 -5.61 -13.38
N ASP A 321 0.50 -6.08 -14.54
CA ASP A 321 0.11 -5.20 -15.66
C ASP A 321 -1.04 -4.27 -15.26
N PHE A 322 -2.07 -4.82 -14.61
CA PHE A 322 -3.23 -4.05 -14.16
C PHE A 322 -2.82 -2.98 -13.13
N ALA A 323 -2.01 -3.35 -12.11
CA ALA A 323 -1.71 -2.46 -10.98
C ALA A 323 -1.02 -1.16 -11.40
N CYS A 324 -0.12 -1.21 -12.40
CA CYS A 324 0.51 -0.01 -12.97
C CYS A 324 -0.19 0.49 -14.25
N GLY A 325 -1.28 -0.15 -14.68
CA GLY A 325 -2.05 0.22 -15.85
C GLY A 325 -2.89 1.48 -15.67
N GLU A 326 -3.19 2.17 -16.77
CA GLU A 326 -3.88 3.46 -16.75
C GLU A 326 -5.25 3.42 -16.04
N ASN A 327 -6.06 2.39 -16.31
CA ASN A 327 -7.40 2.26 -15.75
C ASN A 327 -7.37 2.11 -14.22
N ALA A 328 -6.47 1.27 -13.69
CA ALA A 328 -6.32 1.07 -12.26
C ALA A 328 -5.83 2.35 -11.58
N GLN A 329 -4.85 3.01 -12.17
CA GLN A 329 -4.27 4.24 -11.63
C GLN A 329 -5.30 5.38 -11.61
N ARG A 330 -6.11 5.56 -12.67
CA ARG A 330 -7.22 6.53 -12.69
C ARG A 330 -8.29 6.21 -11.64
N ALA A 331 -8.63 4.94 -11.49
CA ALA A 331 -9.62 4.52 -10.50
C ALA A 331 -9.14 4.76 -9.07
N ALA A 332 -7.87 4.46 -8.77
CA ALA A 332 -7.29 4.67 -7.45
C ALA A 332 -7.15 6.18 -7.13
N ALA A 333 -6.66 6.99 -8.07
CA ALA A 333 -6.58 8.43 -7.91
C ALA A 333 -7.97 9.05 -7.63
N GLY A 334 -9.01 8.59 -8.33
CA GLY A 334 -10.36 9.10 -8.13
C GLY A 334 -11.08 8.60 -6.87
N LYS A 335 -10.73 7.41 -6.37
CA LYS A 335 -11.40 6.82 -5.20
C LYS A 335 -10.74 7.18 -3.87
N VAL A 336 -9.40 7.20 -3.85
CA VAL A 336 -8.63 7.33 -2.60
C VAL A 336 -7.56 8.43 -2.70
N ARG A 337 -7.62 9.31 -3.71
CA ARG A 337 -6.64 10.38 -3.94
C ARG A 337 -5.19 9.89 -4.04
N LEU A 338 -4.99 8.62 -4.44
CA LEU A 338 -3.65 8.08 -4.58
C LEU A 338 -2.85 8.84 -5.65
N ARG A 339 -1.62 9.19 -5.32
CA ARG A 339 -0.68 9.74 -6.29
C ARG A 339 -0.28 8.62 -7.26
N SER A 340 -0.54 8.85 -8.56
CA SER A 340 -0.34 7.82 -9.58
C SER A 340 1.14 7.57 -9.86
N VAL A 341 1.47 6.33 -10.21
CA VAL A 341 2.77 6.01 -10.83
C VAL A 341 2.86 6.44 -12.29
N ARG A 342 1.78 7.01 -12.86
CA ARG A 342 1.72 7.46 -14.26
C ARG A 342 1.56 8.97 -14.35
N ASP A 343 2.23 9.59 -15.33
CA ASP A 343 2.07 11.02 -15.56
C ASP A 343 0.65 11.38 -16.03
N GLY A 344 0.19 12.57 -15.64
CA GLY A 344 -1.11 13.11 -16.02
C GLY A 344 -2.32 12.42 -15.39
N ILE A 345 -2.14 11.58 -14.38
CA ILE A 345 -3.21 10.93 -13.62
C ILE A 345 -3.17 11.36 -12.15
N GLY A 346 -4.33 11.78 -11.63
CA GLY A 346 -4.48 12.23 -10.24
C GLY A 346 -3.95 13.64 -10.00
N GLU A 347 -3.69 13.94 -8.75
CA GLU A 347 -3.17 15.25 -8.33
C GLU A 347 -1.69 15.40 -8.69
N LYS A 348 -1.28 16.62 -9.00
CA LYS A 348 0.14 16.91 -9.24
C LYS A 348 0.89 16.97 -7.92
N ASP A 349 2.19 16.67 -7.98
CA ASP A 349 3.09 16.87 -6.85
C ASP A 349 3.34 18.38 -6.69
N ASP A 350 2.50 19.03 -5.89
CA ASP A 350 2.55 20.48 -5.57
C ASP A 350 3.21 20.76 -4.21
N PHE A 351 3.95 19.80 -3.70
CA PHE A 351 4.69 19.85 -2.44
C PHE A 351 6.20 19.65 -2.68
N ALA A 352 7.01 20.10 -1.71
CA ALA A 352 8.45 19.81 -1.70
C ALA A 352 8.67 18.34 -1.34
N LYS A 353 9.53 17.62 -2.08
CA LYS A 353 9.96 16.25 -1.72
C LYS A 353 11.16 16.33 -0.78
N LEU A 354 11.15 15.52 0.28
CA LEU A 354 12.24 15.46 1.27
C LEU A 354 13.50 14.83 0.69
N VAL A 355 13.33 13.73 -0.06
CA VAL A 355 14.42 12.99 -0.69
C VAL A 355 13.90 12.45 -2.02
N ASP A 356 14.57 12.75 -3.11
CA ASP A 356 14.53 11.89 -4.28
C ASP A 356 15.58 10.79 -3.99
N LYS A 357 15.11 9.62 -3.59
CA LYS A 357 15.99 8.43 -3.56
C LYS A 357 16.32 8.11 -5.02
N GLU A 358 17.51 8.58 -5.47
CA GLU A 358 18.12 8.17 -6.73
C GLU A 358 18.53 6.69 -6.69
#